data_be9fa8676e5b172cc7382cc8894a943d
#
_entry.id   be9fa8676e5b172cc7382cc8894a943d
#
_cell.length_a   1.000
_cell.length_b   1.000
_cell.length_c   1.000
_cell.angle_alpha   90.00
_cell.angle_beta   90.00
_cell.angle_gamma   90.00
#
_symmetry.space_group_name_H-M   'P 1'
#
loop_
_entity.id
_entity.type
_entity.pdbx_description
1 polymer ?
#
loop_
_entity_poly.entity_id
_entity_poly.type
_entity_poly.pdbx_seq_one_letter_code
_entity_poly.pdbx_strand_id
1 'polypeptide(L)'
;MKFEIVIEGEPRAISMLRQRLRPILPNTENGGGPVNGSEEKARVVLVETRESLPFRLLKISRIISKFKRNRLVRADFDLRVRNLAYSEPRVESHLLKKPFRPIPAITIQIWDPSLPSTPDEETIKIYTLHSFGTGKHPTTRLCLVYIDKMTQNPSRGWSVQGREVLDFGCGTAVLAIAAVKMGAKKAVGVEIDHQSAQTAMKNVDLNGLSKRIRIKEGSWEVVEEKYDLILANLVTAALLRAGKRLTQFLKDHGRVVISGFSSNQQQEVEESFRKWGLTAADRSSLEGWSAMVLVKN
;
A
#
# COMPACT_ATOMS: atom_id res chain seq x y z
N MET A 1 -11.16 6.96 15.24
CA MET A 1 -10.93 5.95 14.18
C MET A 1 -10.83 4.60 14.86
N LYS A 2 -11.60 3.60 14.41
CA LYS A 2 -11.64 2.26 14.99
C LYS A 2 -10.90 1.28 14.09
N PHE A 3 -10.21 0.33 14.68
CA PHE A 3 -9.47 -0.71 13.98
C PHE A 3 -9.94 -2.08 14.45
N GLU A 4 -10.04 -3.00 13.54
CA GLU A 4 -10.29 -4.41 13.80
C GLU A 4 -8.96 -5.17 13.76
N ILE A 5 -8.65 -5.88 14.84
CA ILE A 5 -7.53 -6.82 14.88
C ILE A 5 -8.12 -8.21 14.75
N VAL A 6 -7.81 -8.91 13.66
CA VAL A 6 -8.24 -10.28 13.42
C VAL A 6 -7.05 -11.21 13.61
N ILE A 7 -7.23 -12.23 14.43
CA ILE A 7 -6.23 -13.29 14.66
C ILE A 7 -6.87 -14.60 14.28
N GLU A 8 -6.33 -15.26 13.26
CA GLU A 8 -6.79 -16.56 12.77
C GLU A 8 -5.75 -17.64 13.10
N GLY A 9 -6.20 -18.86 13.31
CA GLY A 9 -5.33 -19.99 13.57
C GLY A 9 -6.11 -21.28 13.88
N GLU A 10 -5.37 -22.32 14.22
CA GLU A 10 -5.95 -23.60 14.62
C GLU A 10 -6.94 -23.42 15.80
N PRO A 11 -8.13 -24.06 15.80
CA PRO A 11 -9.17 -23.85 16.82
C PRO A 11 -8.69 -23.98 18.26
N ARG A 12 -7.84 -24.96 18.54
CA ARG A 12 -7.27 -25.20 19.88
C ARG A 12 -6.34 -24.05 20.31
N ALA A 13 -5.51 -23.56 19.38
CA ALA A 13 -4.58 -22.45 19.62
C ALA A 13 -5.34 -21.14 19.85
N ILE A 14 -6.37 -20.89 19.08
CA ILE A 14 -7.24 -19.70 19.22
C ILE A 14 -8.02 -19.75 20.55
N SER A 15 -8.52 -20.90 20.96
CA SER A 15 -9.19 -21.06 22.27
C SER A 15 -8.23 -20.71 23.42
N MET A 16 -7.02 -21.23 23.40
CA MET A 16 -5.99 -20.90 24.40
C MET A 16 -5.57 -19.43 24.36
N LEU A 17 -5.47 -18.84 23.17
CA LEU A 17 -5.17 -17.42 23.00
C LEU A 17 -6.30 -16.55 23.59
N ARG A 18 -7.56 -16.87 23.34
CA ARG A 18 -8.72 -16.18 23.94
C ARG A 18 -8.65 -16.15 25.47
N GLN A 19 -8.35 -17.28 26.08
CA GLN A 19 -8.23 -17.39 27.55
C GLN A 19 -7.14 -16.45 28.09
N ARG A 20 -6.01 -16.32 27.40
CA ARG A 20 -4.90 -15.43 27.78
C ARG A 20 -5.14 -13.97 27.47
N LEU A 21 -5.96 -13.68 26.48
CA LEU A 21 -6.34 -12.31 26.13
C LEU A 21 -7.48 -11.77 27.02
N ARG A 22 -8.31 -12.63 27.60
CA ARG A 22 -9.48 -12.25 28.41
C ARG A 22 -9.21 -11.20 29.50
N PRO A 23 -8.10 -11.26 30.28
CA PRO A 23 -7.80 -10.25 31.29
C PRO A 23 -7.42 -8.88 30.73
N ILE A 24 -7.09 -8.82 29.44
CA ILE A 24 -6.56 -7.62 28.77
C ILE A 24 -7.66 -6.98 27.90
N LEU A 25 -8.74 -7.71 27.60
CA LEU A 25 -9.76 -7.37 26.62
C LEU A 25 -11.17 -7.67 27.12
N PRO A 26 -11.80 -6.75 27.86
CA PRO A 26 -13.13 -6.99 28.43
C PRO A 26 -14.26 -7.13 27.40
N ASN A 27 -14.07 -6.70 26.14
CA ASN A 27 -15.09 -6.71 25.10
C ASN A 27 -14.61 -7.48 23.86
N THR A 28 -14.52 -8.81 23.94
CA THR A 28 -14.37 -9.65 22.75
C THR A 28 -15.76 -10.03 22.24
N GLU A 29 -16.19 -9.47 21.11
CA GLU A 29 -17.38 -9.97 20.41
C GLU A 29 -17.13 -11.41 19.93
N ASN A 30 -18.09 -12.30 20.24
CA ASN A 30 -18.11 -13.67 19.78
C ASN A 30 -18.44 -13.73 18.29
N GLY A 31 -17.45 -13.50 17.43
CA GLY A 31 -17.55 -13.76 16.00
C GLY A 31 -17.16 -15.20 15.70
N GLY A 32 -18.05 -16.14 15.96
CA GLY A 32 -17.83 -17.56 15.67
C GLY A 32 -19.09 -18.23 15.16
N GLY A 33 -19.26 -18.28 13.84
CA GLY A 33 -20.13 -19.21 13.16
C GLY A 33 -19.31 -19.97 12.11
N PRO A 34 -19.58 -21.26 11.84
CA PRO A 34 -18.85 -22.03 10.85
C PRO A 34 -19.15 -21.48 9.45
N VAL A 35 -18.09 -21.20 8.69
CA VAL A 35 -18.18 -20.93 7.25
C VAL A 35 -17.95 -22.28 6.56
N ASN A 36 -18.91 -22.69 5.75
CA ASN A 36 -18.94 -23.96 5.01
C ASN A 36 -17.62 -24.24 4.24
N GLY A 37 -17.08 -25.44 4.49
CA GLY A 37 -16.29 -26.23 3.55
C GLY A 37 -14.85 -25.77 3.37
N SER A 38 -13.96 -26.24 4.22
CA SER A 38 -12.53 -26.55 4.17
C SER A 38 -11.82 -26.05 5.43
N GLU A 39 -11.14 -26.93 6.14
CA GLU A 39 -10.34 -26.78 7.37
C GLU A 39 -10.70 -25.56 8.25
N GLU A 40 -11.49 -25.80 9.30
CA GLU A 40 -12.01 -24.78 10.22
C GLU A 40 -10.87 -24.02 10.92
N LYS A 41 -10.54 -22.84 10.42
CA LYS A 41 -9.72 -21.89 11.17
C LYS A 41 -10.62 -21.09 12.12
N ALA A 42 -10.33 -21.17 13.41
CA ALA A 42 -10.97 -20.30 14.40
C ALA A 42 -10.33 -18.90 14.38
N ARG A 43 -11.11 -17.88 14.77
CA ARG A 43 -10.64 -16.48 14.79
C ARG A 43 -11.00 -15.75 16.09
N VAL A 44 -10.17 -14.79 16.46
CA VAL A 44 -10.45 -13.77 17.48
C VAL A 44 -10.50 -12.41 16.78
N VAL A 45 -11.55 -11.66 17.04
CA VAL A 45 -11.74 -10.30 16.51
C VAL A 45 -11.77 -9.30 17.65
N LEU A 46 -11.00 -8.23 17.54
CA LEU A 46 -10.89 -7.16 18.53
C LEU A 46 -11.07 -5.83 17.84
N VAL A 47 -11.83 -4.93 18.46
CA VAL A 47 -12.02 -3.56 17.95
C VAL A 47 -11.28 -2.58 18.87
N GLU A 48 -10.37 -1.81 18.30
CA GLU A 48 -9.51 -0.86 19.02
C GLU A 48 -9.55 0.55 18.43
N THR A 49 -9.28 1.56 19.25
CA THR A 49 -9.11 2.93 18.78
C THR A 49 -7.69 3.18 18.26
N ARG A 50 -7.48 4.26 17.50
CA ARG A 50 -6.16 4.65 17.01
C ARG A 50 -5.12 4.80 18.13
N GLU A 51 -5.54 5.28 19.27
CA GLU A 51 -4.65 5.56 20.42
C GLU A 51 -4.24 4.27 21.14
N SER A 52 -5.16 3.31 21.29
CA SER A 52 -4.91 2.04 21.98
C SER A 52 -4.25 0.97 21.08
N LEU A 53 -4.38 1.09 19.76
CA LEU A 53 -3.92 0.09 18.79
C LEU A 53 -2.43 -0.30 18.92
N PRO A 54 -1.45 0.62 19.00
CA PRO A 54 -0.05 0.25 19.10
C PRO A 54 0.27 -0.55 20.36
N PHE A 55 -0.34 -0.14 21.49
CA PHE A 55 -0.14 -0.81 22.77
C PHE A 55 -0.78 -2.21 22.81
N ARG A 56 -1.96 -2.36 22.18
CA ARG A 56 -2.65 -3.65 22.05
C ARG A 56 -1.89 -4.60 21.15
N LEU A 57 -1.44 -4.15 19.99
CA LEU A 57 -0.62 -4.95 19.08
C LEU A 57 0.66 -5.45 19.75
N LEU A 58 1.35 -4.60 20.53
CA LEU A 58 2.55 -5.00 21.26
C LEU A 58 2.25 -6.09 22.30
N LYS A 59 1.13 -5.97 23.05
CA LYS A 59 0.71 -6.99 24.02
C LYS A 59 0.35 -8.32 23.34
N ILE A 60 -0.43 -8.26 22.27
CA ILE A 60 -0.84 -9.44 21.48
C ILE A 60 0.40 -10.14 20.91
N SER A 61 1.31 -9.39 20.28
CA SER A 61 2.55 -9.92 19.71
C SER A 61 3.42 -10.62 20.77
N ARG A 62 3.53 -10.05 21.98
CA ARG A 62 4.25 -10.66 23.11
C ARG A 62 3.60 -11.99 23.56
N ILE A 63 2.27 -12.06 23.60
CA ILE A 63 1.54 -13.27 23.95
C ILE A 63 1.77 -14.36 22.89
N ILE A 64 1.58 -14.02 21.60
CA ILE A 64 1.82 -14.93 20.48
C ILE A 64 3.26 -15.46 20.48
N SER A 65 4.24 -14.59 20.71
CA SER A 65 5.66 -14.98 20.80
C SER A 65 5.95 -15.93 21.96
N LYS A 66 5.22 -15.81 23.08
CA LYS A 66 5.31 -16.79 24.19
C LYS A 66 4.72 -18.15 23.80
N PHE A 67 3.63 -18.19 23.05
CA PHE A 67 3.06 -19.42 22.54
C PHE A 67 4.03 -20.15 21.60
N LYS A 68 4.63 -19.43 20.64
CA LYS A 68 5.63 -19.97 19.70
C LYS A 68 6.86 -20.56 20.40
N ARG A 69 7.32 -19.95 21.51
CA ARG A 69 8.48 -20.41 22.28
C ARG A 69 8.20 -21.68 23.10
N ASN A 70 7.00 -21.86 23.60
CA ASN A 70 6.70 -22.94 24.55
C ASN A 70 6.42 -24.30 23.90
N ARG A 71 6.59 -24.45 22.57
CA ARG A 71 6.42 -25.71 21.80
C ARG A 71 5.14 -26.54 22.11
N LEU A 72 4.24 -26.04 22.96
CA LEU A 72 3.02 -26.70 23.39
C LEU A 72 1.94 -26.76 22.30
N VAL A 73 2.06 -25.91 21.30
CA VAL A 73 1.17 -25.89 20.13
C VAL A 73 2.02 -25.52 18.92
N ARG A 74 1.99 -26.32 17.85
CA ARG A 74 2.41 -25.89 16.50
C ARG A 74 1.32 -24.94 15.98
N ALA A 75 1.31 -23.71 16.45
CA ALA A 75 0.27 -22.77 16.09
C ALA A 75 0.86 -21.66 15.23
N ASP A 76 0.52 -21.66 13.97
CA ASP A 76 0.66 -20.49 13.12
C ASP A 76 -0.56 -19.61 13.35
N PHE A 77 -0.30 -18.42 13.89
CA PHE A 77 -1.30 -17.36 14.00
C PHE A 77 -1.11 -16.37 12.87
N ASP A 78 -2.17 -16.14 12.10
CA ASP A 78 -2.25 -15.04 11.14
C ASP A 78 -2.89 -13.83 11.85
N LEU A 79 -2.15 -12.73 11.97
CA LEU A 79 -2.60 -11.51 12.64
C LEU A 79 -2.78 -10.42 11.58
N ARG A 80 -4.02 -9.95 11.42
CA ARG A 80 -4.39 -8.89 10.49
C ARG A 80 -4.96 -7.70 11.26
N VAL A 81 -4.62 -6.50 10.83
CA VAL A 81 -5.20 -5.26 11.35
C VAL A 81 -5.96 -4.57 10.23
N ARG A 82 -7.24 -4.35 10.45
CA ARG A 82 -8.11 -3.63 9.52
C ARG A 82 -8.54 -2.30 10.14
N ASN A 83 -8.54 -1.25 9.36
CA ASN A 83 -9.15 0.01 9.76
C ASN A 83 -10.66 -0.07 9.50
N LEU A 84 -11.50 -0.01 10.54
CA LEU A 84 -12.96 -0.10 10.39
C LEU A 84 -13.60 1.16 9.77
N ALA A 85 -12.94 2.30 9.86
CA ALA A 85 -13.34 3.50 9.11
C ALA A 85 -12.96 3.37 7.63
N TYR A 86 -12.21 2.35 7.30
CA TYR A 86 -11.73 1.97 5.98
C TYR A 86 -12.17 0.54 5.63
N SER A 87 -13.45 0.25 5.81
CA SER A 87 -14.04 -0.76 4.97
C SER A 87 -14.02 -0.14 3.58
N GLU A 88 -13.12 -0.61 2.69
CA GLU A 88 -13.46 -0.51 1.28
C GLU A 88 -14.91 -0.99 1.20
N PRO A 89 -15.82 -0.18 0.67
CA PRO A 89 -17.19 -0.67 0.50
C PRO A 89 -17.03 -2.04 -0.16
N ARG A 90 -17.74 -3.07 0.32
CA ARG A 90 -17.90 -4.34 -0.39
C ARG A 90 -18.54 -3.99 -1.71
N VAL A 91 -17.73 -3.46 -2.62
CA VAL A 91 -18.14 -3.24 -3.99
C VAL A 91 -18.42 -4.64 -4.50
N GLU A 92 -19.66 -4.89 -4.85
CA GLU A 92 -20.08 -6.16 -5.44
C GLU A 92 -19.04 -6.56 -6.48
N SER A 93 -18.56 -7.77 -6.41
CA SER A 93 -17.35 -8.22 -7.13
C SER A 93 -17.41 -7.93 -8.64
N HIS A 94 -18.60 -7.85 -9.23
CA HIS A 94 -18.80 -7.50 -10.63
C HIS A 94 -18.57 -6.00 -10.94
N LEU A 95 -18.76 -5.08 -9.98
CA LEU A 95 -18.46 -3.64 -10.16
C LEU A 95 -16.96 -3.35 -10.07
N LEU A 96 -16.19 -4.19 -9.35
CA LEU A 96 -14.74 -4.10 -9.34
C LEU A 96 -14.13 -4.48 -10.69
N LYS A 97 -14.79 -5.34 -11.46
CA LYS A 97 -14.29 -5.89 -12.73
C LYS A 97 -14.43 -4.93 -13.93
N LYS A 98 -15.29 -3.89 -13.85
CA LYS A 98 -15.41 -2.92 -14.93
C LYS A 98 -14.15 -2.05 -15.03
N PRO A 99 -13.56 -1.91 -16.22
CA PRO A 99 -12.47 -0.97 -16.44
C PRO A 99 -12.90 0.44 -16.06
N PHE A 100 -11.98 1.21 -15.49
CA PHE A 100 -12.22 2.61 -15.15
C PHE A 100 -11.00 3.46 -15.49
N ARG A 101 -11.24 4.75 -15.77
CA ARG A 101 -10.17 5.71 -16.10
C ARG A 101 -9.93 6.65 -14.92
N PRO A 102 -8.89 6.43 -14.09
CA PRO A 102 -8.53 7.35 -13.01
C PRO A 102 -7.98 8.69 -13.53
N ILE A 103 -7.37 8.66 -14.71
CA ILE A 103 -6.85 9.78 -15.48
C ILE A 103 -7.10 9.53 -16.98
N PRO A 104 -7.13 10.58 -17.84
CA PRO A 104 -7.41 10.42 -19.27
C PRO A 104 -6.47 9.44 -19.99
N ALA A 105 -5.19 9.43 -19.61
CA ALA A 105 -4.15 8.63 -20.26
C ALA A 105 -4.13 7.15 -19.86
N ILE A 106 -4.83 6.74 -18.79
CA ILE A 106 -4.72 5.38 -18.25
C ILE A 106 -6.09 4.80 -17.92
N THR A 107 -6.35 3.62 -18.45
CA THR A 107 -7.45 2.74 -18.03
C THR A 107 -6.90 1.69 -17.07
N ILE A 108 -7.59 1.42 -15.97
CA ILE A 108 -7.25 0.32 -15.05
C ILE A 108 -8.34 -0.74 -15.14
N GLN A 109 -7.93 -1.98 -15.35
CA GLN A 109 -8.79 -3.14 -15.38
C GLN A 109 -8.32 -4.14 -14.33
N ILE A 110 -9.21 -4.52 -13.42
CA ILE A 110 -8.95 -5.63 -12.52
C ILE A 110 -8.93 -6.91 -13.35
N TRP A 111 -7.78 -7.58 -13.35
CA TRP A 111 -7.58 -8.77 -14.15
C TRP A 111 -8.40 -9.95 -13.63
N ASP A 112 -9.10 -10.59 -14.55
CA ASP A 112 -9.85 -11.81 -14.35
C ASP A 112 -9.56 -12.73 -15.55
N PRO A 113 -9.07 -13.98 -15.33
CA PRO A 113 -8.76 -14.89 -16.44
C PRO A 113 -9.97 -15.27 -17.29
N SER A 114 -11.19 -15.09 -16.77
CA SER A 114 -12.42 -15.35 -17.50
C SER A 114 -12.87 -14.21 -18.43
N LEU A 115 -12.25 -13.03 -18.29
CA LEU A 115 -12.60 -11.87 -19.12
C LEU A 115 -11.67 -11.77 -20.34
N PRO A 116 -12.21 -11.35 -21.50
CA PRO A 116 -11.38 -11.09 -22.66
C PRO A 116 -10.33 -10.02 -22.33
N SER A 117 -9.09 -10.31 -22.62
CA SER A 117 -7.98 -9.37 -22.51
C SER A 117 -8.09 -8.37 -23.66
N THR A 118 -8.41 -7.14 -23.39
CA THR A 118 -8.24 -6.07 -24.37
C THR A 118 -6.75 -5.73 -24.47
N PRO A 119 -6.10 -5.95 -25.62
CA PRO A 119 -4.76 -5.46 -25.84
C PRO A 119 -4.84 -3.97 -26.14
N ASP A 120 -4.67 -3.16 -25.09
CA ASP A 120 -4.64 -1.70 -25.18
C ASP A 120 -3.42 -1.22 -24.41
N GLU A 121 -2.56 -0.47 -25.08
CA GLU A 121 -1.34 0.06 -24.47
C GLU A 121 -1.63 1.00 -23.30
N GLU A 122 -2.80 1.65 -23.30
CA GLU A 122 -3.25 2.54 -22.22
C GLU A 122 -3.83 1.77 -21.03
N THR A 123 -4.15 0.48 -21.17
CA THR A 123 -4.76 -0.30 -20.10
C THR A 123 -3.72 -0.92 -19.16
N ILE A 124 -3.86 -0.67 -17.87
CA ILE A 124 -3.13 -1.34 -16.80
C ILE A 124 -4.00 -2.47 -16.25
N LYS A 125 -3.52 -3.70 -16.38
CA LYS A 125 -4.16 -4.89 -15.82
C LYS A 125 -3.65 -5.11 -14.40
N ILE A 126 -4.56 -5.16 -13.43
CA ILE A 126 -4.22 -5.34 -12.02
C ILE A 126 -4.87 -6.60 -11.47
N TYR A 127 -4.05 -7.57 -11.11
CA TYR A 127 -4.42 -8.65 -10.23
C TYR A 127 -4.31 -8.16 -8.78
N THR A 128 -5.34 -8.38 -7.98
CA THR A 128 -5.33 -8.02 -6.56
C THR A 128 -6.09 -9.08 -5.76
N LEU A 129 -5.46 -9.62 -4.72
CA LEU A 129 -6.10 -10.46 -3.71
C LEU A 129 -6.28 -9.66 -2.41
N HIS A 130 -5.21 -9.06 -1.92
CA HIS A 130 -5.18 -8.36 -0.62
C HIS A 130 -4.29 -7.12 -0.63
N SER A 131 -3.65 -6.80 -1.78
CA SER A 131 -2.71 -5.67 -1.88
C SER A 131 -3.44 -4.37 -2.14
N PHE A 132 -2.98 -3.29 -1.52
CA PHE A 132 -3.42 -1.92 -1.79
C PHE A 132 -2.95 -1.47 -3.19
N GLY A 133 -3.73 -0.58 -3.84
CA GLY A 133 -3.33 0.02 -5.12
C GLY A 133 -4.15 -0.46 -6.32
N THR A 134 -5.47 -0.64 -6.15
CA THR A 134 -6.39 -0.91 -7.28
C THR A 134 -6.56 0.28 -8.23
N GLY A 135 -6.04 1.46 -7.86
CA GLY A 135 -6.22 2.70 -8.61
C GLY A 135 -7.50 3.48 -8.28
N LYS A 136 -8.44 2.90 -7.54
CA LYS A 136 -9.73 3.54 -7.20
C LYS A 136 -9.60 4.52 -6.02
N HIS A 137 -8.67 4.25 -5.11
CA HIS A 137 -8.50 5.07 -3.91
C HIS A 137 -8.05 6.50 -4.27
N PRO A 138 -8.56 7.55 -3.60
CA PRO A 138 -8.20 8.94 -3.87
C PRO A 138 -6.70 9.20 -3.88
N THR A 139 -5.95 8.60 -2.94
CA THR A 139 -4.49 8.77 -2.85
C THR A 139 -3.76 8.21 -4.07
N THR A 140 -4.18 7.05 -4.58
CA THR A 140 -3.62 6.47 -5.80
C THR A 140 -3.97 7.31 -7.02
N ARG A 141 -5.21 7.79 -7.11
CA ARG A 141 -5.66 8.70 -8.18
C ARG A 141 -4.85 9.99 -8.18
N LEU A 142 -4.60 10.59 -7.02
CA LEU A 142 -3.76 11.79 -6.90
C LEU A 142 -2.32 11.55 -7.40
N CYS A 143 -1.71 10.42 -7.06
CA CYS A 143 -0.38 10.07 -7.57
C CYS A 143 -0.40 9.89 -9.09
N LEU A 144 -1.41 9.22 -9.66
CA LEU A 144 -1.58 9.07 -11.10
C LEU A 144 -1.75 10.40 -11.81
N VAL A 145 -2.54 11.33 -11.24
CA VAL A 145 -2.68 12.71 -11.76
C VAL A 145 -1.34 13.42 -11.79
N TYR A 146 -0.48 13.25 -10.80
CA TYR A 146 0.84 13.87 -10.82
C TYR A 146 1.77 13.26 -11.87
N ILE A 147 1.75 11.94 -12.05
CA ILE A 147 2.51 11.29 -13.13
C ILE A 147 2.03 11.82 -14.48
N ASP A 148 0.72 11.95 -14.70
CA ASP A 148 0.13 12.48 -15.92
C ASP A 148 0.53 13.94 -16.18
N LYS A 149 0.39 14.83 -15.20
CA LYS A 149 0.85 16.22 -15.28
C LYS A 149 2.33 16.33 -15.68
N MET A 150 3.17 15.43 -15.13
CA MET A 150 4.60 15.36 -15.45
C MET A 150 4.89 14.81 -16.85
N THR A 151 3.94 14.12 -17.47
CA THR A 151 4.06 13.62 -18.84
C THR A 151 3.62 14.66 -19.85
N GLN A 152 2.50 15.34 -19.58
CA GLN A 152 1.85 16.24 -20.54
C GLN A 152 2.49 17.63 -20.64
N ASN A 153 3.24 18.08 -19.62
CA ASN A 153 3.80 19.45 -19.57
C ASN A 153 5.33 19.49 -19.41
N PRO A 154 6.11 19.05 -20.43
CA PRO A 154 7.57 19.16 -20.38
C PRO A 154 8.04 20.63 -20.27
N SER A 155 7.23 21.59 -20.73
CA SER A 155 7.52 23.04 -20.67
C SER A 155 7.55 23.61 -19.24
N ARG A 156 7.07 22.88 -18.23
CA ARG A 156 7.27 23.23 -16.81
C ARG A 156 8.64 22.79 -16.26
N GLY A 157 9.58 22.41 -17.13
CA GLY A 157 10.96 22.14 -16.79
C GLY A 157 11.25 20.76 -16.23
N TRP A 158 10.26 19.86 -16.13
CA TRP A 158 10.48 18.50 -15.67
C TRP A 158 9.46 17.50 -16.27
N SER A 159 9.95 16.36 -16.76
CA SER A 159 9.13 15.31 -17.37
C SER A 159 9.51 13.94 -16.84
N VAL A 160 8.55 13.01 -16.78
CA VAL A 160 8.78 11.61 -16.45
C VAL A 160 9.47 10.84 -17.60
N GLN A 161 9.45 11.38 -18.81
CA GLN A 161 10.03 10.75 -20.00
C GLN A 161 11.51 10.42 -19.82
N GLY A 162 11.86 9.15 -20.03
CA GLY A 162 13.24 8.67 -19.93
C GLY A 162 13.80 8.60 -18.50
N ARG A 163 13.00 8.90 -17.48
CA ARG A 163 13.43 8.94 -16.07
C ARG A 163 13.41 7.57 -15.41
N GLU A 164 14.19 7.45 -14.32
CA GLU A 164 14.24 6.29 -13.45
C GLU A 164 13.37 6.54 -12.22
N VAL A 165 12.48 5.61 -11.91
CA VAL A 165 11.42 5.75 -10.91
C VAL A 165 11.61 4.76 -9.77
N LEU A 166 11.44 5.22 -8.53
CA LEU A 166 11.26 4.38 -7.35
C LEU A 166 9.80 4.46 -6.91
N ASP A 167 9.11 3.32 -6.80
CA ASP A 167 7.78 3.19 -6.18
C ASP A 167 7.97 2.54 -4.80
N PHE A 168 8.01 3.38 -3.75
CA PHE A 168 8.32 2.95 -2.40
C PHE A 168 7.05 2.60 -1.62
N GLY A 169 6.89 1.32 -1.25
CA GLY A 169 5.63 0.74 -0.78
C GLY A 169 4.69 0.50 -1.95
N CYS A 170 5.15 -0.21 -2.97
CA CYS A 170 4.49 -0.25 -4.28
C CYS A 170 3.16 -1.00 -4.30
N GLY A 171 2.84 -1.82 -3.30
CA GLY A 171 1.59 -2.60 -3.22
C GLY A 171 1.37 -3.45 -4.47
N THR A 172 0.39 -3.09 -5.30
CA THR A 172 0.13 -3.74 -6.60
C THR A 172 1.09 -3.34 -7.71
N ALA A 173 2.03 -2.42 -7.47
CA ALA A 173 2.90 -1.75 -8.44
C ALA A 173 2.14 -0.88 -9.49
N VAL A 174 0.90 -0.50 -9.24
CA VAL A 174 0.11 0.29 -10.21
C VAL A 174 0.78 1.61 -10.57
N LEU A 175 1.45 2.27 -9.63
CA LEU A 175 2.14 3.54 -9.88
C LEU A 175 3.41 3.35 -10.70
N ALA A 176 4.23 2.33 -10.39
CA ALA A 176 5.40 1.97 -11.19
C ALA A 176 5.01 1.60 -12.63
N ILE A 177 3.95 0.79 -12.80
CA ILE A 177 3.42 0.40 -14.11
C ILE A 177 2.93 1.64 -14.87
N ALA A 178 2.16 2.52 -14.23
CA ALA A 178 1.69 3.76 -14.84
C ALA A 178 2.85 4.64 -15.28
N ALA A 179 3.84 4.88 -14.41
CA ALA A 179 5.01 5.70 -14.74
C ALA A 179 5.75 5.17 -15.99
N VAL A 180 5.94 3.84 -16.08
CA VAL A 180 6.63 3.23 -17.21
C VAL A 180 5.79 3.27 -18.49
N LYS A 181 4.49 3.02 -18.43
CA LYS A 181 3.59 3.18 -19.59
C LYS A 181 3.52 4.63 -20.07
N MET A 182 3.67 5.58 -19.16
CA MET A 182 3.68 7.02 -19.45
C MET A 182 5.06 7.56 -19.80
N GLY A 183 6.06 6.71 -20.04
CA GLY A 183 7.34 7.07 -20.64
C GLY A 183 8.56 7.03 -19.72
N ALA A 184 8.44 6.69 -18.44
CA ALA A 184 9.62 6.45 -17.62
C ALA A 184 10.49 5.35 -18.22
N LYS A 185 11.82 5.47 -18.12
CA LYS A 185 12.77 4.51 -18.70
C LYS A 185 12.66 3.14 -18.01
N LYS A 186 12.72 3.14 -16.70
CA LYS A 186 12.60 1.95 -15.84
C LYS A 186 12.03 2.36 -14.47
N ALA A 187 11.52 1.38 -13.73
CA ALA A 187 11.10 1.57 -12.36
C ALA A 187 11.59 0.45 -11.45
N VAL A 188 11.76 0.78 -10.17
CA VAL A 188 11.95 -0.20 -9.09
C VAL A 188 10.80 -0.02 -8.12
N GLY A 189 10.04 -1.09 -7.87
CA GLY A 189 9.05 -1.16 -6.80
C GLY A 189 9.67 -1.81 -5.57
N VAL A 190 9.45 -1.23 -4.41
CA VAL A 190 9.89 -1.79 -3.12
C VAL A 190 8.67 -2.06 -2.27
N GLU A 191 8.52 -3.28 -1.75
CA GLU A 191 7.38 -3.69 -0.93
C GLU A 191 7.85 -4.59 0.21
N ILE A 192 7.41 -4.27 1.43
CA ILE A 192 7.85 -5.00 2.63
C ILE A 192 7.03 -6.27 2.88
N ASP A 193 5.78 -6.28 2.43
CA ASP A 193 4.90 -7.44 2.57
C ASP A 193 5.14 -8.43 1.44
N HIS A 194 5.52 -9.66 1.79
CA HIS A 194 5.85 -10.71 0.84
C HIS A 194 4.72 -10.99 -0.17
N GLN A 195 3.46 -11.06 0.29
CA GLN A 195 2.33 -11.36 -0.59
C GLN A 195 2.06 -10.21 -1.56
N SER A 196 2.20 -8.98 -1.09
CA SER A 196 2.08 -7.78 -1.92
C SER A 196 3.22 -7.68 -2.94
N ALA A 197 4.46 -8.02 -2.56
CA ALA A 197 5.59 -8.06 -3.48
C ALA A 197 5.37 -9.10 -4.59
N GLN A 198 4.88 -10.30 -4.27
CA GLN A 198 4.52 -11.31 -5.27
C GLN A 198 3.38 -10.84 -6.18
N THR A 199 2.38 -10.15 -5.61
CA THR A 199 1.29 -9.55 -6.38
C THR A 199 1.81 -8.48 -7.33
N ALA A 200 2.72 -7.63 -6.87
CA ALA A 200 3.39 -6.62 -7.70
C ALA A 200 4.15 -7.26 -8.88
N MET A 201 4.94 -8.30 -8.62
CA MET A 201 5.67 -9.04 -9.67
C MET A 201 4.71 -9.60 -10.72
N LYS A 202 3.63 -10.24 -10.29
CA LYS A 202 2.59 -10.76 -11.19
C LYS A 202 1.95 -9.66 -12.03
N ASN A 203 1.69 -8.49 -11.45
CA ASN A 203 1.12 -7.35 -12.17
C ASN A 203 2.10 -6.78 -13.21
N VAL A 204 3.38 -6.70 -12.87
CA VAL A 204 4.42 -6.31 -13.82
C VAL A 204 4.46 -7.24 -15.01
N ASP A 205 4.42 -8.56 -14.79
CA ASP A 205 4.38 -9.59 -15.85
C ASP A 205 3.11 -9.50 -16.69
N LEU A 206 1.94 -9.35 -16.05
CA LEU A 206 0.66 -9.17 -16.72
C LEU A 206 0.61 -7.98 -17.69
N ASN A 207 1.41 -6.96 -17.42
CA ASN A 207 1.52 -5.76 -18.26
C ASN A 207 2.72 -5.82 -19.23
N GLY A 208 3.47 -6.94 -19.28
CA GLY A 208 4.62 -7.12 -20.16
C GLY A 208 5.82 -6.24 -19.84
N LEU A 209 5.96 -5.81 -18.59
CA LEU A 209 6.94 -4.81 -18.17
C LEU A 209 8.12 -5.36 -17.35
N SER A 210 8.30 -6.69 -17.26
CA SER A 210 9.33 -7.34 -16.44
C SER A 210 10.78 -6.97 -16.85
N LYS A 211 10.99 -6.49 -18.08
CA LYS A 211 12.27 -5.95 -18.53
C LYS A 211 12.54 -4.51 -18.06
N ARG A 212 11.51 -3.79 -17.69
CA ARG A 212 11.57 -2.35 -17.32
C ARG A 212 11.24 -2.07 -15.87
N ILE A 213 10.56 -2.98 -15.17
CA ILE A 213 10.19 -2.85 -13.76
C ILE A 213 10.75 -4.03 -12.98
N ARG A 214 11.48 -3.74 -11.92
CA ARG A 214 11.96 -4.71 -10.94
C ARG A 214 11.25 -4.50 -9.63
N ILE A 215 10.72 -5.56 -9.03
CA ILE A 215 10.17 -5.53 -7.67
C ILE A 215 11.21 -6.11 -6.71
N LYS A 216 11.45 -5.42 -5.60
CA LYS A 216 12.32 -5.85 -4.50
C LYS A 216 11.48 -5.97 -3.23
N GLU A 217 11.53 -7.14 -2.60
CA GLU A 217 10.95 -7.34 -1.28
C GLU A 217 11.87 -6.77 -0.21
N GLY A 218 11.32 -5.92 0.66
CA GLY A 218 12.09 -5.24 1.71
C GLY A 218 11.66 -3.80 1.90
N SER A 219 12.56 -2.98 2.47
CA SER A 219 12.33 -1.56 2.70
C SER A 219 13.51 -0.74 2.13
N TRP A 220 13.94 0.33 2.82
CA TRP A 220 15.06 1.18 2.35
C TRP A 220 16.39 0.43 2.18
N GLU A 221 16.61 -0.67 2.88
CA GLU A 221 17.84 -1.48 2.82
C GLU A 221 18.07 -2.15 1.46
N VAL A 222 17.01 -2.32 0.67
CA VAL A 222 17.09 -2.91 -0.67
C VAL A 222 17.17 -1.86 -1.78
N VAL A 223 17.17 -0.56 -1.42
CA VAL A 223 17.30 0.55 -2.37
C VAL A 223 18.79 0.89 -2.55
N GLU A 224 19.31 0.61 -3.74
CA GLU A 224 20.74 0.72 -4.03
C GLU A 224 21.11 1.99 -4.82
N GLU A 225 20.14 2.55 -5.56
CA GLU A 225 20.37 3.63 -6.52
C GLU A 225 19.62 4.91 -6.10
N LYS A 226 19.97 6.01 -6.78
CA LYS A 226 19.17 7.25 -6.73
C LYS A 226 18.27 7.34 -7.94
N TYR A 227 17.11 7.96 -7.76
CA TYR A 227 16.04 8.02 -8.74
C TYR A 227 15.69 9.46 -9.10
N ASP A 228 15.20 9.64 -10.32
CA ASP A 228 14.71 10.94 -10.80
C ASP A 228 13.32 11.25 -10.21
N LEU A 229 12.49 10.22 -10.05
CA LEU A 229 11.16 10.30 -9.45
C LEU A 229 11.02 9.26 -8.34
N ILE A 230 10.55 9.68 -7.18
CA ILE A 230 10.13 8.78 -6.12
C ILE A 230 8.62 8.92 -5.92
N LEU A 231 7.90 7.81 -5.95
CA LEU A 231 6.49 7.71 -5.63
C LEU A 231 6.38 7.03 -4.27
N ALA A 232 5.64 7.65 -3.33
CA ALA A 232 5.45 7.09 -1.99
C ALA A 232 4.00 7.34 -1.54
N ASN A 233 3.12 6.37 -1.80
CA ASN A 233 1.73 6.39 -1.37
C ASN A 233 1.58 5.55 -0.10
N LEU A 234 1.92 6.12 1.04
CA LEU A 234 2.01 5.44 2.33
C LEU A 234 1.15 6.10 3.39
N VAL A 235 0.69 5.35 4.38
CA VAL A 235 0.05 5.94 5.57
C VAL A 235 1.01 6.90 6.26
N THR A 236 0.50 7.99 6.84
CA THR A 236 1.28 9.11 7.41
C THR A 236 2.45 8.63 8.27
N ALA A 237 2.22 7.69 9.19
CA ALA A 237 3.27 7.20 10.07
C ALA A 237 4.42 6.49 9.34
N ALA A 238 4.13 5.75 8.27
CA ALA A 238 5.15 5.11 7.44
C ALA A 238 5.90 6.14 6.59
N LEU A 239 5.16 7.11 6.02
CA LEU A 239 5.70 8.20 5.23
C LEU A 239 6.70 9.04 6.03
N LEU A 240 6.35 9.43 7.28
CA LEU A 240 7.23 10.19 8.15
C LEU A 240 8.47 9.39 8.58
N ARG A 241 8.36 8.08 8.77
CA ARG A 241 9.53 7.23 9.05
C ARG A 241 10.48 7.11 7.85
N ALA A 242 9.93 7.02 6.65
CA ALA A 242 10.71 6.87 5.42
C ALA A 242 11.28 8.20 4.92
N GLY A 243 10.68 9.35 5.26
CA GLY A 243 10.90 10.64 4.60
C GLY A 243 12.35 11.06 4.51
N LYS A 244 13.11 11.02 5.61
CA LYS A 244 14.54 11.35 5.60
C LYS A 244 15.35 10.42 4.67
N ARG A 245 14.96 9.14 4.55
CA ARG A 245 15.63 8.18 3.66
C ARG A 245 15.29 8.46 2.20
N LEU A 246 14.05 8.85 1.90
CA LEU A 246 13.64 9.17 0.54
C LEU A 246 14.49 10.31 -0.06
N THR A 247 14.92 11.30 0.76
CA THR A 247 15.81 12.37 0.27
C THR A 247 17.18 11.85 -0.18
N GLN A 248 17.68 10.78 0.44
CA GLN A 248 18.98 10.19 0.11
C GLN A 248 18.94 9.45 -1.24
N PHE A 249 17.78 8.89 -1.59
CA PHE A 249 17.55 8.18 -2.84
C PHE A 249 17.11 9.10 -3.99
N LEU A 250 16.93 10.39 -3.73
CA LEU A 250 16.56 11.35 -4.76
C LEU A 250 17.80 11.91 -5.45
N LYS A 251 17.82 11.87 -6.79
CA LYS A 251 18.82 12.58 -7.59
C LYS A 251 18.66 14.08 -7.43
N ASP A 252 19.71 14.84 -7.77
CA ASP A 252 19.60 16.28 -7.87
C ASP A 252 18.61 16.64 -8.98
N HIS A 253 17.78 17.65 -8.75
CA HIS A 253 16.62 18.01 -9.61
C HIS A 253 15.53 16.93 -9.72
N GLY A 254 15.59 15.86 -8.93
CA GLY A 254 14.56 14.85 -8.85
C GLY A 254 13.30 15.36 -8.15
N ARG A 255 12.22 14.59 -8.23
CA ARG A 255 10.94 14.90 -7.59
C ARG A 255 10.46 13.72 -6.74
N VAL A 256 9.75 14.06 -5.66
CA VAL A 256 9.06 13.06 -4.84
C VAL A 256 7.57 13.35 -4.89
N VAL A 257 6.76 12.38 -5.26
CA VAL A 257 5.29 12.44 -5.11
C VAL A 257 4.93 11.65 -3.86
N ILE A 258 4.36 12.32 -2.89
CA ILE A 258 3.87 11.70 -1.66
C ILE A 258 2.37 11.78 -1.55
N SER A 259 1.74 10.73 -1.02
CA SER A 259 0.31 10.66 -0.70
C SER A 259 0.07 9.61 0.40
N GLY A 260 -1.21 9.37 0.75
CA GLY A 260 -1.59 8.41 1.79
C GLY A 260 -1.84 9.07 3.15
N PHE A 261 -1.96 10.37 3.17
CA PHE A 261 -2.32 11.19 4.35
C PHE A 261 -3.58 12.00 4.08
N SER A 262 -4.34 12.26 5.13
CA SER A 262 -5.56 13.07 5.06
C SER A 262 -5.24 14.57 4.97
N SER A 263 -6.17 15.36 4.43
CA SER A 263 -5.94 16.79 4.20
C SER A 263 -5.66 17.58 5.49
N ASN A 264 -6.15 17.13 6.62
CA ASN A 264 -5.85 17.73 7.93
C ASN A 264 -4.42 17.43 8.43
N GLN A 265 -3.73 16.47 7.85
CA GLN A 265 -2.33 16.12 8.16
C GLN A 265 -1.33 16.77 7.20
N GLN A 266 -1.81 17.47 6.18
CA GLN A 266 -0.97 18.01 5.12
C GLN A 266 0.13 18.94 5.65
N GLN A 267 -0.22 19.84 6.56
CA GLN A 267 0.75 20.78 7.14
C GLN A 267 1.85 20.05 7.93
N GLU A 268 1.48 19.10 8.80
CA GLU A 268 2.44 18.28 9.58
C GLU A 268 3.43 17.53 8.66
N VAL A 269 2.89 16.92 7.61
CA VAL A 269 3.70 16.18 6.63
C VAL A 269 4.64 17.13 5.90
N GLU A 270 4.15 18.26 5.40
CA GLU A 270 4.97 19.24 4.68
C GLU A 270 6.09 19.80 5.55
N GLU A 271 5.81 20.18 6.80
CA GLU A 271 6.81 20.68 7.74
C GLU A 271 7.89 19.65 8.04
N SER A 272 7.51 18.37 8.13
CA SER A 272 8.46 17.28 8.34
C SER A 272 9.40 17.11 7.15
N PHE A 273 8.87 17.13 5.93
CA PHE A 273 9.70 17.01 4.73
C PHE A 273 10.58 18.23 4.50
N ARG A 274 10.13 19.43 4.87
CA ARG A 274 10.94 20.66 4.82
C ARG A 274 12.17 20.56 5.73
N LYS A 275 12.04 19.98 6.92
CA LYS A 275 13.17 19.72 7.84
C LYS A 275 14.21 18.77 7.23
N TRP A 276 13.82 17.97 6.24
CA TRP A 276 14.71 17.05 5.54
C TRP A 276 15.20 17.59 4.19
N GLY A 277 14.98 18.89 3.91
CA GLY A 277 15.49 19.57 2.71
C GLY A 277 14.61 19.37 1.48
N LEU A 278 13.32 19.06 1.66
CA LEU A 278 12.36 18.96 0.55
C LEU A 278 11.23 19.97 0.74
N THR A 279 10.97 20.78 -0.30
CA THR A 279 9.88 21.76 -0.34
C THR A 279 8.77 21.32 -1.30
N ALA A 280 7.53 21.66 -0.95
CA ALA A 280 6.38 21.33 -1.78
C ALA A 280 6.29 22.30 -2.96
N ALA A 281 6.46 21.77 -4.18
CA ALA A 281 6.30 22.47 -5.44
C ALA A 281 4.84 22.49 -5.92
N ASP A 282 4.05 21.46 -5.57
CA ASP A 282 2.62 21.38 -5.91
C ASP A 282 1.86 20.61 -4.81
N ARG A 283 0.58 20.91 -4.63
CA ARG A 283 -0.33 20.28 -3.66
C ARG A 283 -1.67 20.03 -4.33
N SER A 284 -2.27 18.88 -4.06
CA SER A 284 -3.61 18.53 -4.51
C SER A 284 -4.34 17.74 -3.44
N SER A 285 -5.67 17.88 -3.39
CA SER A 285 -6.52 17.13 -2.50
C SER A 285 -7.72 16.56 -3.24
N LEU A 286 -8.17 15.39 -2.81
CA LEU A 286 -9.31 14.68 -3.38
C LEU A 286 -10.00 13.88 -2.27
N GLU A 287 -11.28 14.10 -2.07
CA GLU A 287 -12.11 13.33 -1.13
C GLU A 287 -11.50 13.25 0.30
N GLY A 288 -10.96 14.38 0.80
CA GLY A 288 -10.35 14.45 2.14
C GLY A 288 -8.92 13.89 2.23
N TRP A 289 -8.33 13.45 1.13
CA TRP A 289 -6.95 12.97 1.03
C TRP A 289 -6.08 13.97 0.28
N SER A 290 -4.80 14.01 0.60
CA SER A 290 -3.86 14.92 -0.04
C SER A 290 -2.66 14.19 -0.66
N ALA A 291 -2.08 14.86 -1.65
CA ALA A 291 -0.79 14.51 -2.23
C ALA A 291 0.03 15.78 -2.50
N MET A 292 1.34 15.63 -2.50
CA MET A 292 2.29 16.72 -2.78
C MET A 292 3.38 16.25 -3.73
N VAL A 293 3.85 17.17 -4.55
CA VAL A 293 5.11 17.04 -5.28
C VAL A 293 6.17 17.82 -4.50
N LEU A 294 7.23 17.15 -4.13
CA LEU A 294 8.35 17.72 -3.38
C LEU A 294 9.59 17.77 -4.25
N VAL A 295 10.41 18.81 -4.04
CA VAL A 295 11.70 19.04 -4.70
C VAL A 295 12.77 19.32 -3.66
N LYS A 296 14.05 19.00 -3.97
CA LYS A 296 15.17 19.43 -3.14
C LYS A 296 15.30 20.96 -3.17
N ASN A 297 15.66 21.51 -2.01
CA ASN A 297 16.02 22.92 -1.88
C ASN A 297 17.34 23.19 -2.61
#